data_f08a5121df830336ad3bcc9c1fc63d93
#
_entry.id   f08a5121df830336ad3bcc9c1fc63d93
#
_cell.length_a   1.000
_cell.length_b   1.000
_cell.length_c   1.000
_cell.angle_alpha   90.00
_cell.angle_beta   90.00
_cell.angle_gamma   90.00
#
_symmetry.space_group_name_H-M   'P 1'
#
loop_
_entity.id
_entity.type
_entity.pdbx_description
1 polymer ?
#
loop_
_entity_poly.entity_id
_entity_poly.type
_entity_poly.pdbx_seq_one_letter_code
_entity_poly.pdbx_strand_id
1 'polypeptide(L)'
;MFHTQDEEITSMPKLGLALSGGGFRATLYHLGVIRYLRDTGTLQEVSDIASVSGGSILAAHLVLNWDKYTGDEEEFAAAASEIINFVQFDVRNHIVRRLPFIYSLRMFGKLARREMSYLSPNAVLERYYRDFLYGDTCLYELPDIPRLHILATNVSDGVLSVFNKNGLYIQQRNNAGKFEFERIPGQMATLPRVVGASSAFPGFFPPVEISAQDLGVREGQFPTESFTDGGVYDNLGTRAFAWLEEEVGAFDRVLVSDAGKPFQILGDQSLGFIGQSIRASDILWDRVWQLERENFGQQSGFSFLPITEIVSREEDPTAQHPVVQAEVQSIRTDLDRFSDYEVNALVRHGYEVTKKICCEIGLTSKDKDSVAPWNPCPETQHVQISTDGQNLASERGPSNATENSRQLRNSSQRKVWSTLFDFQDWPTYVFIAITFLFFVCGPLYVYQLRKHTELLTTMIDSIALGDPDIRQILDLVEGTAAEDWQTASLGELTGQATPQLEGVEILSQSRIFDLRKFNPDALDEASRGYVTAWDRIVVR
;
A
#
# COMPACT_ATOMS: atom_id res chain seq x y z
N MET A 1 5.09 -9.82 71.36
CA MET A 1 4.26 -8.87 70.63
C MET A 1 5.15 -8.38 69.47
N PHE A 2 5.18 -9.13 68.39
CA PHE A 2 5.94 -8.77 67.19
C PHE A 2 4.94 -8.20 66.20
N HIS A 3 5.07 -6.90 65.93
CA HIS A 3 4.41 -6.25 64.83
C HIS A 3 5.13 -6.69 63.55
N THR A 4 4.52 -7.53 62.77
CA THR A 4 4.81 -7.70 61.35
C THR A 4 4.31 -6.44 60.64
N GLN A 5 5.24 -5.58 60.22
CA GLN A 5 4.95 -4.62 59.18
C GLN A 5 4.76 -5.41 57.89
N ASP A 6 3.51 -5.52 57.45
CA ASP A 6 3.20 -5.84 56.06
C ASP A 6 3.75 -4.71 55.22
N GLU A 7 4.92 -4.91 54.60
CA GLU A 7 5.35 -4.11 53.48
C GLU A 7 4.29 -4.31 52.38
N GLU A 8 3.40 -3.35 52.23
CA GLU A 8 2.63 -3.21 50.99
C GLU A 8 3.67 -3.13 49.84
N ILE A 9 3.83 -4.24 49.13
CA ILE A 9 4.48 -4.25 47.82
C ILE A 9 3.55 -3.41 46.96
N THR A 10 3.83 -2.13 46.85
CA THR A 10 3.21 -1.25 45.85
C THR A 10 3.55 -1.84 44.47
N SER A 11 2.61 -2.63 43.94
CA SER A 11 2.73 -3.08 42.54
C SER A 11 2.89 -1.85 41.65
N MET A 12 3.88 -1.85 40.75
CA MET A 12 4.00 -0.78 39.79
C MET A 12 2.67 -0.60 39.04
N PRO A 13 2.26 0.65 38.76
CA PRO A 13 1.03 0.92 38.05
C PRO A 13 1.04 0.18 36.70
N LYS A 14 -0.04 -0.51 36.40
CA LYS A 14 -0.20 -1.33 35.20
C LYS A 14 -0.88 -0.50 34.12
N LEU A 15 -0.08 0.10 33.24
CA LEU A 15 -0.55 0.93 32.14
C LEU A 15 -0.68 0.12 30.85
N GLY A 16 -1.87 0.10 30.26
CA GLY A 16 -2.14 -0.42 28.93
C GLY A 16 -2.09 0.67 27.86
N LEU A 17 -1.66 0.31 26.66
CA LEU A 17 -1.65 1.20 25.49
C LEU A 17 -2.29 0.51 24.30
N ALA A 18 -3.40 1.06 23.78
CA ALA A 18 -4.02 0.62 22.54
C ALA A 18 -3.65 1.56 21.39
N LEU A 19 -3.15 1.01 20.29
CA LEU A 19 -2.77 1.74 19.07
C LEU A 19 -3.69 1.31 17.92
N SER A 20 -4.60 2.19 17.52
CA SER A 20 -5.64 1.91 16.53
C SER A 20 -5.11 1.75 15.12
N GLY A 21 -5.94 1.19 14.22
CA GLY A 21 -5.68 1.15 12.80
C GLY A 21 -5.83 2.51 12.11
N GLY A 22 -5.33 2.58 10.85
CA GLY A 22 -5.45 3.77 10.03
C GLY A 22 -4.24 4.02 9.11
N GLY A 23 -3.57 2.98 8.66
CA GLY A 23 -2.42 3.05 7.75
C GLY A 23 -1.27 3.91 8.30
N PHE A 24 -0.49 4.51 7.43
CA PHE A 24 0.65 5.36 7.84
C PHE A 24 0.23 6.61 8.61
N ARG A 25 -1.00 7.10 8.44
CA ARG A 25 -1.53 8.18 9.27
C ARG A 25 -1.53 7.78 10.75
N ALA A 26 -2.03 6.59 11.07
CA ALA A 26 -2.05 6.07 12.43
C ALA A 26 -0.62 5.86 12.95
N THR A 27 0.25 5.25 12.16
CA THR A 27 1.68 5.05 12.50
C THR A 27 2.34 6.35 12.96
N LEU A 28 2.13 7.45 12.22
CA LEU A 28 2.75 8.75 12.52
C LEU A 28 2.06 9.47 13.69
N TYR A 29 0.74 9.41 13.79
CA TYR A 29 0.02 9.98 14.92
C TYR A 29 0.43 9.31 16.23
N HIS A 30 0.49 7.99 16.25
CA HIS A 30 0.93 7.22 17.40
C HIS A 30 2.41 7.47 17.75
N LEU A 31 3.26 7.75 16.77
CA LEU A 31 4.64 8.14 17.03
C LEU A 31 4.71 9.42 17.88
N GLY A 32 3.81 10.38 17.63
CA GLY A 32 3.65 11.58 18.45
C GLY A 32 3.17 11.27 19.88
N VAL A 33 2.24 10.32 20.02
CA VAL A 33 1.78 9.81 21.33
C VAL A 33 2.95 9.19 22.11
N ILE A 34 3.70 8.28 21.47
CA ILE A 34 4.88 7.64 22.08
C ILE A 34 5.93 8.67 22.49
N ARG A 35 6.14 9.69 21.65
CA ARG A 35 7.08 10.77 21.96
C ARG A 35 6.69 11.51 23.25
N TYR A 36 5.43 11.88 23.42
CA TYR A 36 4.97 12.52 24.64
C TYR A 36 5.11 11.63 25.86
N LEU A 37 4.68 10.37 25.77
CA LEU A 37 4.79 9.42 26.88
C LEU A 37 6.26 9.20 27.29
N ARG A 38 7.18 9.18 26.33
CA ARG A 38 8.64 9.11 26.59
C ARG A 38 9.12 10.35 27.31
N ASP A 39 8.78 11.55 26.84
CA ASP A 39 9.24 12.82 27.39
C ASP A 39 8.76 13.04 28.84
N THR A 40 7.63 12.47 29.19
CA THR A 40 7.08 12.49 30.56
C THR A 40 7.58 11.35 31.44
N GLY A 41 8.25 10.34 30.88
CA GLY A 41 8.66 9.12 31.56
C GLY A 41 7.56 8.06 31.70
N THR A 42 6.33 8.38 31.26
CA THR A 42 5.15 7.49 31.36
C THR A 42 5.27 6.27 30.43
N LEU A 43 6.05 6.37 29.35
CA LEU A 43 6.24 5.25 28.42
C LEU A 43 6.79 4.00 29.11
N GLN A 44 7.69 4.18 30.10
CA GLN A 44 8.30 3.08 30.85
C GLN A 44 7.33 2.34 31.77
N GLU A 45 6.15 2.92 32.06
CA GLU A 45 5.09 2.33 32.86
C GLU A 45 4.17 1.40 32.04
N VAL A 46 4.30 1.42 30.68
CA VAL A 46 3.48 0.61 29.79
C VAL A 46 3.86 -0.86 29.90
N SER A 47 2.92 -1.69 30.34
CA SER A 47 3.10 -3.14 30.50
C SER A 47 2.61 -3.94 29.30
N ASP A 48 1.58 -3.45 28.62
CA ASP A 48 0.91 -4.13 27.51
C ASP A 48 0.55 -3.15 26.38
N ILE A 49 0.79 -3.58 25.16
CA ILE A 49 0.47 -2.80 23.94
C ILE A 49 -0.42 -3.66 23.06
N ALA A 50 -1.67 -3.25 22.86
CA ALA A 50 -2.56 -3.81 21.86
C ALA A 50 -2.51 -2.95 20.59
N SER A 51 -2.45 -3.58 19.41
CA SER A 51 -2.23 -2.85 18.17
C SER A 51 -3.00 -3.41 16.98
N VAL A 52 -3.36 -2.52 16.06
CA VAL A 52 -4.18 -2.83 14.89
C VAL A 52 -3.59 -2.14 13.67
N SER A 53 -3.42 -2.87 12.55
CA SER A 53 -3.09 -2.30 11.24
C SER A 53 -1.89 -1.32 11.27
N GLY A 54 -2.10 -0.05 10.93
CA GLY A 54 -1.06 1.00 11.01
C GLY A 54 -0.47 1.17 12.41
N GLY A 55 -1.25 0.93 13.47
CA GLY A 55 -0.77 0.87 14.85
C GLY A 55 0.18 -0.29 15.08
N SER A 56 -0.07 -1.45 14.45
CA SER A 56 0.81 -2.62 14.54
C SER A 56 2.16 -2.39 13.87
N ILE A 57 2.20 -1.56 12.82
CA ILE A 57 3.47 -1.18 12.19
C ILE A 57 4.39 -0.48 13.19
N LEU A 58 3.87 0.49 13.93
CA LEU A 58 4.67 1.17 14.97
C LEU A 58 4.90 0.28 16.18
N ALA A 59 3.86 -0.41 16.69
CA ALA A 59 3.94 -1.17 17.92
C ALA A 59 5.01 -2.27 17.88
N ALA A 60 5.10 -3.00 16.76
CA ALA A 60 6.12 -4.02 16.57
C ALA A 60 7.54 -3.43 16.56
N HIS A 61 7.74 -2.30 15.87
CA HIS A 61 9.01 -1.60 15.84
C HIS A 61 9.38 -1.00 17.19
N LEU A 62 8.40 -0.41 17.89
CA LEU A 62 8.55 0.14 19.24
C LEU A 62 9.04 -0.93 20.22
N VAL A 63 8.38 -2.09 20.23
CA VAL A 63 8.71 -3.18 21.18
C VAL A 63 10.08 -3.79 20.88
N LEU A 64 10.43 -3.96 19.60
CA LEU A 64 11.77 -4.44 19.21
C LEU A 64 12.89 -3.47 19.54
N ASN A 65 12.61 -2.19 19.53
CA ASN A 65 13.57 -1.12 19.80
C ASN A 65 13.26 -0.38 21.13
N TRP A 66 12.68 -1.09 22.11
CA TRP A 66 12.18 -0.49 23.35
C TRP A 66 13.21 0.38 24.05
N ASP A 67 14.44 -0.11 24.16
CA ASP A 67 15.53 0.61 24.82
C ASP A 67 15.83 1.94 24.13
N LYS A 68 15.80 1.97 22.78
CA LYS A 68 16.00 3.20 22.01
C LYS A 68 14.85 4.19 22.22
N TYR A 69 13.60 3.69 22.19
CA TYR A 69 12.43 4.57 22.38
C TYR A 69 12.30 5.12 23.81
N THR A 70 12.82 4.41 24.80
CA THR A 70 12.86 4.87 26.19
C THR A 70 14.17 5.55 26.57
N GLY A 71 15.14 5.53 25.68
CA GLY A 71 16.49 6.09 25.84
C GLY A 71 16.57 7.61 25.68
N ASP A 72 17.73 8.11 25.31
CA ASP A 72 17.95 9.53 25.12
C ASP A 72 17.33 10.06 23.81
N GLU A 73 17.54 11.37 23.56
CA GLU A 73 16.97 12.06 22.40
C GLU A 73 17.50 11.51 21.08
N GLU A 74 18.79 11.18 21.00
CA GLU A 74 19.45 10.71 19.79
C GLU A 74 19.00 9.27 19.47
N GLU A 75 18.91 8.42 20.50
CA GLU A 75 18.42 7.04 20.38
C GLU A 75 16.96 7.00 19.92
N PHE A 76 16.10 7.83 20.53
CA PHE A 76 14.70 7.95 20.09
C PHE A 76 14.61 8.42 18.64
N ALA A 77 15.33 9.49 18.28
CA ALA A 77 15.29 10.05 16.94
C ALA A 77 15.80 9.04 15.90
N ALA A 78 16.83 8.26 16.23
CA ALA A 78 17.34 7.20 15.37
C ALA A 78 16.28 6.11 15.10
N ALA A 79 15.63 5.60 16.16
CA ALA A 79 14.57 4.60 16.02
C ALA A 79 13.36 5.16 15.25
N ALA A 80 12.93 6.38 15.57
CA ALA A 80 11.82 7.04 14.89
C ALA A 80 12.11 7.29 13.40
N SER A 81 13.36 7.58 13.04
CA SER A 81 13.75 7.82 11.64
C SER A 81 13.58 6.57 10.77
N GLU A 82 13.75 5.37 11.32
CA GLU A 82 13.50 4.11 10.60
C GLU A 82 12.03 4.00 10.18
N ILE A 83 11.10 4.29 11.09
CA ILE A 83 9.65 4.36 10.80
C ILE A 83 9.32 5.46 9.79
N ILE A 84 9.89 6.65 9.94
CA ILE A 84 9.65 7.79 9.04
C ILE A 84 10.14 7.47 7.63
N ASN A 85 11.34 6.92 7.48
CA ASN A 85 11.87 6.49 6.19
C ASN A 85 10.97 5.43 5.52
N PHE A 86 10.43 4.49 6.31
CA PHE A 86 9.52 3.49 5.81
C PHE A 86 8.19 4.10 5.31
N VAL A 87 7.61 5.04 6.06
CA VAL A 87 6.37 5.75 5.66
C VAL A 87 6.59 6.61 4.41
N GLN A 88 7.82 7.06 4.16
CA GLN A 88 8.20 7.82 2.97
C GLN A 88 8.60 6.94 1.77
N PHE A 89 8.68 5.62 1.91
CA PHE A 89 9.10 4.69 0.87
C PHE A 89 8.05 4.44 -0.23
N ASP A 90 6.80 4.87 -0.08
CA ASP A 90 5.71 4.66 -1.05
C ASP A 90 5.30 3.20 -1.26
N VAL A 91 5.18 2.45 -0.17
CA VAL A 91 4.93 0.99 -0.15
C VAL A 91 3.78 0.57 -1.07
N ARG A 92 2.61 1.24 -0.94
CA ARG A 92 1.42 0.89 -1.74
C ARG A 92 1.67 1.02 -3.23
N ASN A 93 2.21 2.14 -3.68
CA ASN A 93 2.40 2.37 -5.12
C ASN A 93 3.47 1.43 -5.70
N HIS A 94 4.50 1.10 -4.93
CA HIS A 94 5.45 0.05 -5.30
C HIS A 94 4.77 -1.29 -5.52
N ILE A 95 3.84 -1.68 -4.63
CA ILE A 95 3.07 -2.92 -4.78
C ILE A 95 2.16 -2.83 -6.01
N VAL A 96 1.40 -1.73 -6.17
CA VAL A 96 0.46 -1.53 -7.28
C VAL A 96 1.18 -1.61 -8.64
N ARG A 97 2.34 -0.99 -8.78
CA ARG A 97 3.15 -1.06 -10.02
C ARG A 97 3.62 -2.48 -10.35
N ARG A 98 3.75 -3.36 -9.34
CA ARG A 98 4.16 -4.76 -9.52
C ARG A 98 3.00 -5.73 -9.76
N LEU A 99 1.74 -5.33 -9.51
CA LEU A 99 0.58 -6.21 -9.68
C LEU A 99 0.48 -6.84 -11.07
N PRO A 100 0.66 -6.13 -12.20
CA PRO A 100 0.59 -6.76 -13.53
C PRO A 100 1.60 -7.89 -13.70
N PHE A 101 2.81 -7.73 -13.17
CA PHE A 101 3.87 -8.75 -13.25
C PHE A 101 3.56 -9.93 -12.33
N ILE A 102 3.08 -9.66 -11.09
CA ILE A 102 2.68 -10.69 -10.12
C ILE A 102 1.58 -11.56 -10.73
N TYR A 103 0.52 -10.96 -11.25
CA TYR A 103 -0.60 -11.72 -11.83
C TYR A 103 -0.22 -12.45 -13.11
N SER A 104 0.62 -11.86 -13.97
CA SER A 104 1.13 -12.53 -15.17
C SER A 104 1.96 -13.76 -14.82
N LEU A 105 2.90 -13.62 -13.88
CA LEU A 105 3.73 -14.73 -13.41
C LEU A 105 2.91 -15.84 -12.74
N ARG A 106 1.90 -15.48 -11.92
CA ARG A 106 0.97 -16.47 -11.33
C ARG A 106 0.17 -17.20 -12.39
N MET A 107 -0.29 -16.51 -13.44
CA MET A 107 -1.01 -17.12 -14.57
C MET A 107 -0.10 -18.13 -15.31
N PHE A 108 1.14 -17.75 -15.60
CA PHE A 108 2.13 -18.65 -16.20
C PHE A 108 2.49 -19.81 -15.26
N GLY A 109 2.62 -19.57 -13.95
CA GLY A 109 2.85 -20.61 -12.94
C GLY A 109 1.71 -21.63 -12.91
N LYS A 110 0.46 -21.19 -12.91
CA LYS A 110 -0.71 -22.08 -13.01
C LYS A 110 -0.69 -22.93 -14.29
N LEU A 111 -0.32 -22.34 -15.41
CA LEU A 111 -0.18 -23.05 -16.69
C LEU A 111 0.95 -24.09 -16.62
N ALA A 112 2.03 -23.81 -15.90
CA ALA A 112 3.15 -24.70 -15.64
C ALA A 112 2.91 -25.67 -14.45
N ARG A 113 1.71 -25.69 -13.85
CA ARG A 113 1.35 -26.46 -12.66
C ARG A 113 2.29 -26.23 -11.47
N ARG A 114 2.78 -25.00 -11.32
CA ARG A 114 3.60 -24.56 -10.17
C ARG A 114 2.78 -23.58 -9.34
N GLU A 115 2.60 -23.87 -8.07
CA GLU A 115 2.07 -22.90 -7.11
C GLU A 115 3.12 -21.82 -6.84
N MET A 116 2.73 -20.56 -7.02
CA MET A 116 3.56 -19.39 -6.77
C MET A 116 2.87 -18.50 -5.71
N SER A 117 2.55 -19.09 -4.55
CA SER A 117 1.90 -18.40 -3.43
C SER A 117 2.75 -17.23 -2.91
N TYR A 118 4.08 -17.35 -3.00
CA TYR A 118 5.03 -16.29 -2.65
C TYR A 118 4.95 -15.04 -3.56
N LEU A 119 4.25 -15.11 -4.68
CA LEU A 119 3.96 -13.98 -5.57
C LEU A 119 2.55 -13.44 -5.27
N SER A 120 2.40 -12.73 -4.17
CA SER A 120 1.16 -12.04 -3.80
C SER A 120 1.46 -10.61 -3.36
N PRO A 121 0.48 -9.68 -3.41
CA PRO A 121 0.64 -8.35 -2.83
C PRO A 121 1.08 -8.39 -1.37
N ASN A 122 0.52 -9.32 -0.59
CA ASN A 122 0.89 -9.52 0.82
C ASN A 122 2.34 -9.99 0.99
N ALA A 123 2.82 -10.91 0.15
CA ALA A 123 4.20 -11.36 0.20
C ALA A 123 5.20 -10.23 -0.12
N VAL A 124 4.81 -9.26 -0.95
CA VAL A 124 5.62 -8.06 -1.20
C VAL A 124 5.59 -7.14 0.01
N LEU A 125 4.42 -6.94 0.64
CA LEU A 125 4.28 -6.13 1.86
C LEU A 125 5.08 -6.75 3.02
N GLU A 126 4.95 -8.07 3.25
CA GLU A 126 5.70 -8.83 4.24
C GLU A 126 7.22 -8.68 4.03
N ARG A 127 7.68 -8.73 2.76
CA ARG A 127 9.09 -8.49 2.44
C ARG A 127 9.54 -7.09 2.82
N TYR A 128 8.73 -6.04 2.57
CA TYR A 128 9.08 -4.69 2.96
C TYR A 128 9.13 -4.53 4.49
N TYR A 129 8.19 -5.12 5.23
CA TYR A 129 8.24 -5.14 6.69
C TYR A 129 9.51 -5.83 7.20
N ARG A 130 9.89 -6.96 6.58
CA ARG A 130 11.12 -7.67 6.91
C ARG A 130 12.37 -6.85 6.60
N ASP A 131 12.45 -6.33 5.37
CA ASP A 131 13.69 -5.72 4.87
C ASP A 131 13.95 -4.34 5.49
N PHE A 132 12.90 -3.62 5.94
CA PHE A 132 13.02 -2.26 6.46
C PHE A 132 12.84 -2.15 7.97
N LEU A 133 12.08 -3.04 8.64
CA LEU A 133 11.65 -2.80 10.02
C LEU A 133 11.99 -3.93 11.01
N TYR A 134 11.72 -5.21 10.65
CA TYR A 134 11.70 -6.26 11.67
C TYR A 134 12.69 -7.40 11.45
N GLY A 135 13.36 -7.47 10.30
CA GLY A 135 14.12 -8.67 9.94
C GLY A 135 13.22 -9.91 9.87
N ASP A 136 13.79 -11.07 10.17
CA ASP A 136 13.07 -12.34 10.26
C ASP A 136 12.64 -12.69 11.70
N THR A 137 12.48 -11.68 12.56
CA THR A 137 12.13 -11.85 13.98
C THR A 137 10.82 -12.61 14.15
N CYS A 138 10.83 -13.64 14.98
CA CYS A 138 9.65 -14.44 15.34
C CYS A 138 8.99 -13.93 16.64
N LEU A 139 7.74 -14.31 16.87
CA LEU A 139 6.99 -13.91 18.06
C LEU A 139 7.67 -14.31 19.38
N TYR A 140 8.36 -15.46 19.44
CA TYR A 140 9.04 -15.90 20.67
C TYR A 140 10.22 -14.99 21.07
N GLU A 141 10.76 -14.22 20.14
CA GLU A 141 11.90 -13.30 20.36
C GLU A 141 11.46 -11.95 20.95
N LEU A 142 10.15 -11.69 20.98
CA LEU A 142 9.62 -10.47 21.60
C LEU A 142 9.98 -10.39 23.10
N PRO A 143 10.20 -9.20 23.68
CA PRO A 143 10.43 -9.03 25.08
C PRO A 143 9.20 -9.46 25.91
N ASP A 144 9.41 -9.64 27.21
CA ASP A 144 8.35 -9.95 28.15
C ASP A 144 7.60 -8.71 28.62
N ILE A 145 8.23 -7.54 28.57
CA ILE A 145 7.68 -6.23 28.96
C ILE A 145 8.30 -5.17 28.01
N PRO A 146 7.46 -4.35 27.39
CA PRO A 146 6.01 -4.45 27.30
C PRO A 146 5.57 -5.65 26.45
N ARG A 147 4.45 -6.28 26.81
CA ARG A 147 3.87 -7.36 26.02
C ARG A 147 3.15 -6.79 24.81
N LEU A 148 3.49 -7.29 23.63
CA LEU A 148 2.85 -6.89 22.38
C LEU A 148 1.72 -7.85 22.00
N HIS A 149 0.55 -7.30 21.70
CA HIS A 149 -0.64 -7.99 21.24
C HIS A 149 -1.06 -7.42 19.89
N ILE A 150 -0.83 -8.17 18.80
CA ILE A 150 -1.16 -7.75 17.44
C ILE A 150 -2.49 -8.37 17.05
N LEU A 151 -3.47 -7.53 16.74
CA LEU A 151 -4.82 -7.94 16.40
C LEU A 151 -4.98 -8.16 14.90
N ALA A 152 -5.65 -9.25 14.54
CA ALA A 152 -6.10 -9.53 13.19
C ALA A 152 -7.52 -10.10 13.23
N THR A 153 -8.22 -10.06 12.10
CA THR A 153 -9.55 -10.68 11.96
C THR A 153 -9.42 -12.01 11.24
N ASN A 154 -9.82 -13.10 11.88
CA ASN A 154 -9.96 -14.39 11.21
C ASN A 154 -11.16 -14.33 10.27
N VAL A 155 -10.93 -14.49 8.97
CA VAL A 155 -11.98 -14.39 7.94
C VAL A 155 -12.86 -15.62 7.90
N SER A 156 -12.31 -16.80 8.24
CA SER A 156 -13.04 -18.05 8.18
C SER A 156 -14.19 -18.09 9.19
N ASP A 157 -13.92 -17.64 10.42
CA ASP A 157 -14.87 -17.69 11.52
C ASP A 157 -15.52 -16.34 11.85
N GLY A 158 -15.00 -15.24 11.29
CA GLY A 158 -15.48 -13.88 11.55
C GLY A 158 -15.21 -13.42 12.98
N VAL A 159 -14.06 -13.79 13.56
CA VAL A 159 -13.71 -13.56 14.97
C VAL A 159 -12.39 -12.82 15.14
N LEU A 160 -12.20 -12.24 16.32
CA LEU A 160 -10.94 -11.61 16.70
C LEU A 160 -9.85 -12.66 16.89
N SER A 161 -8.67 -12.35 16.41
CA SER A 161 -7.46 -13.12 16.67
C SER A 161 -6.35 -12.21 17.18
N VAL A 162 -5.57 -12.70 18.13
CA VAL A 162 -4.49 -11.94 18.76
C VAL A 162 -3.19 -12.75 18.67
N PHE A 163 -2.18 -12.15 18.10
CA PHE A 163 -0.82 -12.69 18.05
C PHE A 163 0.05 -12.03 19.12
N ASN A 164 0.75 -12.81 19.89
CA ASN A 164 1.72 -12.32 20.88
C ASN A 164 2.88 -13.30 21.05
N LYS A 165 3.83 -13.00 21.94
CA LYS A 165 4.96 -13.87 22.26
C LYS A 165 4.60 -15.33 22.55
N ASN A 166 3.41 -15.57 23.11
CA ASN A 166 2.96 -16.90 23.50
C ASN A 166 2.27 -17.66 22.37
N GLY A 167 2.05 -17.06 21.22
CA GLY A 167 1.45 -17.65 20.04
C GLY A 167 0.22 -16.90 19.53
N LEU A 168 -0.69 -17.64 18.92
CA LEU A 168 -1.95 -17.17 18.36
C LEU A 168 -3.12 -17.50 19.28
N TYR A 169 -3.96 -16.54 19.56
CA TYR A 169 -5.20 -16.67 20.31
C TYR A 169 -6.37 -16.36 19.37
N ILE A 170 -7.29 -17.31 19.21
CA ILE A 170 -8.48 -17.17 18.36
C ILE A 170 -9.70 -17.14 19.26
N GLN A 171 -10.50 -16.09 19.12
CA GLN A 171 -11.75 -15.97 19.83
C GLN A 171 -12.74 -17.03 19.34
N GLN A 172 -13.34 -17.76 20.27
CA GLN A 172 -14.36 -18.76 19.98
C GLN A 172 -15.61 -18.48 20.81
N ARG A 173 -16.75 -18.88 20.27
CA ARG A 173 -18.02 -18.82 21.01
C ARG A 173 -18.29 -20.18 21.67
N ASN A 174 -18.27 -20.22 22.98
CA ASN A 174 -18.61 -21.45 23.72
C ASN A 174 -20.10 -21.79 23.62
N ASN A 175 -20.49 -22.97 24.11
CA ASN A 175 -21.88 -23.48 24.09
C ASN A 175 -22.88 -22.57 24.85
N ALA A 176 -22.40 -21.73 25.78
CA ALA A 176 -23.21 -20.75 26.49
C ALA A 176 -23.31 -19.39 25.76
N GLY A 177 -22.68 -19.26 24.57
CA GLY A 177 -22.64 -18.03 23.80
C GLY A 177 -21.63 -16.99 24.31
N LYS A 178 -20.82 -17.35 25.34
CA LYS A 178 -19.74 -16.49 25.83
C LYS A 178 -18.50 -16.64 24.92
N PHE A 179 -17.78 -15.56 24.72
CA PHE A 179 -16.49 -15.59 23.98
C PHE A 179 -15.37 -16.05 24.91
N GLU A 180 -14.56 -16.97 24.42
CA GLU A 180 -13.34 -17.47 25.04
C GLU A 180 -12.24 -17.49 23.99
N PHE A 181 -10.97 -17.43 24.42
CA PHE A 181 -9.84 -17.50 23.47
C PHE A 181 -9.19 -18.87 23.52
N GLU A 182 -9.12 -19.54 22.37
CA GLU A 182 -8.31 -20.75 22.22
C GLU A 182 -6.88 -20.35 21.86
N ARG A 183 -5.93 -20.89 22.62
CA ARG A 183 -4.51 -20.66 22.39
C ARG A 183 -3.92 -21.73 21.48
N ILE A 184 -3.28 -21.29 20.40
CA ILE A 184 -2.46 -22.08 19.49
C ILE A 184 -0.99 -21.70 19.70
N PRO A 185 -0.08 -22.66 20.01
CA PRO A 185 1.32 -22.36 20.31
C PRO A 185 2.11 -21.95 19.04
N GLY A 186 1.69 -20.86 18.40
CA GLY A 186 2.22 -20.34 17.13
C GLY A 186 3.37 -19.36 17.28
N GLN A 187 4.33 -19.62 18.18
CA GLN A 187 5.42 -18.71 18.52
C GLN A 187 6.45 -18.48 17.40
N MET A 188 6.49 -19.38 16.41
CA MET A 188 7.42 -19.29 15.26
C MET A 188 6.92 -18.35 14.15
N ALA A 189 5.68 -17.86 14.26
CA ALA A 189 5.19 -16.87 13.30
C ALA A 189 6.09 -15.64 13.29
N THR A 190 6.46 -15.17 12.09
CA THR A 190 7.34 -14.01 11.95
C THR A 190 6.56 -12.71 12.10
N LEU A 191 7.17 -11.70 12.70
CA LEU A 191 6.56 -10.36 12.85
C LEU A 191 6.12 -9.77 11.51
N PRO A 192 6.94 -9.81 10.43
CA PRO A 192 6.50 -9.32 9.12
C PRO A 192 5.19 -9.93 8.65
N ARG A 193 5.00 -11.24 8.87
CA ARG A 193 3.79 -11.95 8.46
C ARG A 193 2.59 -11.59 9.34
N VAL A 194 2.80 -11.50 10.64
CA VAL A 194 1.74 -11.16 11.61
C VAL A 194 1.29 -9.70 11.45
N VAL A 195 2.23 -8.76 11.32
CA VAL A 195 1.91 -7.36 11.01
C VAL A 195 1.28 -7.24 9.63
N GLY A 196 1.74 -8.05 8.66
CA GLY A 196 1.12 -8.18 7.35
C GLY A 196 -0.34 -8.62 7.41
N ALA A 197 -0.68 -9.59 8.26
CA ALA A 197 -2.05 -10.03 8.50
C ALA A 197 -2.90 -8.93 9.16
N SER A 198 -2.34 -8.29 10.22
CA SER A 198 -2.99 -7.18 10.93
C SER A 198 -3.26 -5.97 10.04
N SER A 199 -2.48 -5.75 8.99
CA SER A 199 -2.57 -4.61 8.06
C SER A 199 -3.08 -4.98 6.66
N ALA A 200 -3.61 -6.19 6.48
CA ALA A 200 -4.19 -6.65 5.21
C ALA A 200 -5.58 -6.04 4.99
N PHE A 201 -5.64 -4.74 4.72
CA PHE A 201 -6.89 -4.00 4.56
C PHE A 201 -7.70 -4.51 3.36
N PRO A 202 -8.98 -4.88 3.54
CA PRO A 202 -9.83 -5.38 2.47
C PRO A 202 -9.96 -4.40 1.31
N GLY A 203 -9.87 -4.91 0.08
CA GLY A 203 -9.91 -4.10 -1.15
C GLY A 203 -8.54 -3.71 -1.70
N PHE A 204 -7.49 -3.63 -0.86
CA PHE A 204 -6.10 -3.43 -1.29
C PHE A 204 -5.28 -4.71 -1.21
N PHE A 205 -5.46 -5.48 -0.13
CA PHE A 205 -4.74 -6.70 0.12
C PHE A 205 -5.71 -7.88 0.24
N PRO A 206 -5.41 -9.03 -0.39
CA PRO A 206 -6.12 -10.27 -0.07
C PRO A 206 -5.82 -10.68 1.38
N PRO A 207 -6.67 -11.51 2.01
CA PRO A 207 -6.35 -12.09 3.31
C PRO A 207 -5.00 -12.83 3.30
N VAL A 208 -4.28 -12.79 4.42
CA VAL A 208 -3.03 -13.52 4.62
C VAL A 208 -3.35 -14.92 5.09
N GLU A 209 -2.93 -15.93 4.35
CA GLU A 209 -3.05 -17.33 4.77
C GLU A 209 -1.92 -17.67 5.74
N ILE A 210 -2.27 -18.21 6.91
CA ILE A 210 -1.34 -18.70 7.92
C ILE A 210 -1.59 -20.18 8.11
N SER A 211 -0.54 -20.97 7.95
CA SER A 211 -0.54 -22.43 8.04
C SER A 211 0.10 -22.92 9.34
N ALA A 212 -0.06 -24.22 9.63
CA ALA A 212 0.64 -24.87 10.73
C ALA A 212 2.18 -24.69 10.64
N GLN A 213 2.73 -24.70 9.41
CA GLN A 213 4.16 -24.49 9.19
C GLN A 213 4.59 -23.06 9.58
N ASP A 214 3.80 -22.05 9.25
CA ASP A 214 4.10 -20.65 9.60
C ASP A 214 4.10 -20.44 11.11
N LEU A 215 3.26 -21.16 11.84
CA LEU A 215 3.18 -21.13 13.29
C LEU A 215 4.22 -22.02 14.00
N GLY A 216 4.90 -22.90 13.26
CA GLY A 216 5.83 -23.88 13.83
C GLY A 216 5.13 -25.01 14.59
N VAL A 217 3.84 -25.28 14.32
CA VAL A 217 3.10 -26.39 14.91
C VAL A 217 3.04 -27.58 13.93
N ARG A 218 2.71 -28.78 14.45
CA ARG A 218 2.65 -29.99 13.62
C ARG A 218 1.50 -29.91 12.62
N GLU A 219 1.71 -30.46 11.44
CA GLU A 219 0.67 -30.63 10.43
C GLU A 219 -0.57 -31.33 11.05
N GLY A 220 -1.76 -30.77 10.80
CA GLY A 220 -3.01 -31.28 11.37
C GLY A 220 -3.39 -30.73 12.75
N GLN A 221 -2.50 -29.98 13.43
CA GLN A 221 -2.85 -29.29 14.69
C GLN A 221 -3.49 -27.92 14.47
N PHE A 222 -3.28 -27.34 13.29
CA PHE A 222 -3.89 -26.08 12.89
C PHE A 222 -4.22 -26.14 11.39
N PRO A 223 -5.47 -25.90 10.99
CA PRO A 223 -5.82 -25.76 9.58
C PRO A 223 -5.22 -24.45 9.04
N THR A 224 -4.99 -24.39 7.72
CA THR A 224 -4.62 -23.10 7.12
C THR A 224 -5.81 -22.15 7.21
N GLU A 225 -5.62 -21.03 7.87
CA GLU A 225 -6.66 -20.01 8.05
C GLU A 225 -6.27 -18.69 7.41
N SER A 226 -7.29 -17.91 7.07
CA SER A 226 -7.15 -16.62 6.39
C SER A 226 -7.40 -15.47 7.35
N PHE A 227 -6.44 -14.53 7.42
CA PHE A 227 -6.51 -13.37 8.30
C PHE A 227 -6.52 -12.08 7.49
N THR A 228 -7.32 -11.12 7.90
CA THR A 228 -7.38 -9.78 7.33
C THR A 228 -7.15 -8.73 8.42
N ASP A 229 -7.16 -7.46 8.04
CA ASP A 229 -6.93 -6.33 8.93
C ASP A 229 -7.74 -6.44 10.23
N GLY A 230 -7.06 -6.20 11.34
CA GLY A 230 -7.69 -6.25 12.67
C GLY A 230 -8.82 -5.23 12.82
N GLY A 231 -8.73 -4.10 12.12
CA GLY A 231 -9.73 -3.04 12.13
C GLY A 231 -11.09 -3.43 11.53
N VAL A 232 -11.18 -4.58 10.86
CA VAL A 232 -12.47 -5.13 10.42
C VAL A 232 -13.32 -5.56 11.62
N TYR A 233 -12.68 -6.08 12.67
CA TYR A 233 -13.37 -6.53 13.89
C TYR A 233 -13.29 -5.52 15.03
N ASP A 234 -12.08 -5.02 15.34
CA ASP A 234 -11.80 -4.05 16.40
C ASP A 234 -10.70 -3.09 15.94
N ASN A 235 -11.07 -1.89 15.51
CA ASN A 235 -10.10 -0.90 15.03
C ASN A 235 -9.38 -0.14 16.15
N LEU A 236 -9.90 -0.18 17.37
CA LEU A 236 -9.32 0.53 18.52
C LEU A 236 -8.31 -0.33 19.30
N GLY A 237 -8.41 -1.66 19.20
CA GLY A 237 -7.62 -2.59 19.99
C GLY A 237 -8.11 -2.73 21.45
N THR A 238 -9.28 -2.19 21.76
CA THR A 238 -9.82 -2.15 23.12
C THR A 238 -10.33 -3.49 23.64
N ARG A 239 -10.82 -4.35 22.73
CA ARG A 239 -11.30 -5.69 23.09
C ARG A 239 -10.19 -6.62 23.59
N ALA A 240 -8.96 -6.40 23.14
CA ALA A 240 -7.81 -7.13 23.65
C ALA A 240 -7.62 -6.87 25.16
N PHE A 241 -7.83 -5.64 25.62
CA PHE A 241 -7.71 -5.32 27.04
C PHE A 241 -8.80 -5.96 27.88
N ALA A 242 -10.04 -6.05 27.40
CA ALA A 242 -11.11 -6.76 28.09
C ALA A 242 -10.76 -8.26 28.30
N TRP A 243 -10.12 -8.89 27.30
CA TRP A 243 -9.62 -10.26 27.46
C TRP A 243 -8.39 -10.32 28.36
N LEU A 244 -7.44 -9.39 28.23
CA LEU A 244 -6.22 -9.36 29.04
C LEU A 244 -6.53 -9.15 30.53
N GLU A 245 -7.55 -8.38 30.89
CA GLU A 245 -7.97 -8.22 32.28
C GLU A 245 -8.42 -9.55 32.92
N GLU A 246 -9.05 -10.44 32.14
CA GLU A 246 -9.38 -11.79 32.61
C GLU A 246 -8.12 -12.66 32.80
N GLU A 247 -7.08 -12.48 32.00
CA GLU A 247 -5.84 -13.28 32.00
C GLU A 247 -4.81 -12.80 33.03
N VAL A 248 -4.59 -11.48 33.09
CA VAL A 248 -3.46 -10.88 33.82
C VAL A 248 -3.89 -9.91 34.94
N GLY A 249 -5.20 -9.75 35.16
CA GLY A 249 -5.78 -8.81 36.11
C GLY A 249 -5.95 -7.40 35.58
N ALA A 250 -6.71 -6.60 36.31
CA ALA A 250 -7.09 -5.23 35.90
C ALA A 250 -5.89 -4.31 35.62
N PHE A 251 -6.09 -3.41 34.68
CA PHE A 251 -5.19 -2.30 34.42
C PHE A 251 -5.62 -1.08 35.26
N ASP A 252 -4.64 -0.35 35.78
CA ASP A 252 -4.94 0.91 36.46
C ASP A 252 -5.46 1.94 35.49
N ARG A 253 -4.92 1.90 34.23
CA ARG A 253 -5.36 2.73 33.13
C ARG A 253 -5.01 2.12 31.78
N VAL A 254 -5.88 2.36 30.79
CA VAL A 254 -5.64 2.04 29.38
C VAL A 254 -5.74 3.33 28.57
N LEU A 255 -4.64 3.71 27.91
CA LEU A 255 -4.62 4.81 26.95
C LEU A 255 -4.97 4.25 25.56
N VAL A 256 -6.02 4.79 24.94
CA VAL A 256 -6.48 4.36 23.63
C VAL A 256 -6.17 5.46 22.61
N SER A 257 -5.08 5.28 21.87
CA SER A 257 -4.71 6.19 20.79
C SER A 257 -5.53 5.88 19.55
N ASP A 258 -6.49 6.76 19.24
CA ASP A 258 -7.47 6.60 18.17
C ASP A 258 -7.14 7.50 16.98
N ALA A 259 -6.50 6.93 15.97
CA ALA A 259 -6.21 7.57 14.69
C ALA A 259 -7.19 7.11 13.59
N GLY A 260 -8.36 6.61 13.92
CA GLY A 260 -9.41 6.21 13.00
C GLY A 260 -9.85 7.37 12.10
N LYS A 261 -10.27 7.06 10.86
CA LYS A 261 -10.74 8.10 9.93
C LYS A 261 -12.11 8.61 10.36
N PRO A 262 -12.28 9.91 10.58
CA PRO A 262 -13.60 10.47 10.83
C PRO A 262 -14.56 10.18 9.68
N PHE A 263 -15.80 9.85 10.01
CA PHE A 263 -16.83 9.61 9.01
C PHE A 263 -17.13 10.89 8.23
N GLN A 264 -16.94 10.85 6.91
CA GLN A 264 -17.22 11.98 6.04
C GLN A 264 -18.66 11.93 5.54
N ILE A 265 -19.39 13.01 5.73
CA ILE A 265 -20.74 13.18 5.16
C ILE A 265 -20.55 13.47 3.66
N LEU A 266 -21.06 12.56 2.82
CA LEU A 266 -21.15 12.79 1.39
C LEU A 266 -22.38 13.66 1.15
N GLY A 267 -22.19 14.89 0.66
CA GLY A 267 -23.30 15.72 0.21
C GLY A 267 -24.06 15.08 -0.98
N ASP A 268 -24.54 15.86 -1.93
CA ASP A 268 -25.33 15.41 -3.10
C ASP A 268 -24.53 14.60 -4.15
N GLN A 269 -23.43 13.93 -3.77
CA GLN A 269 -22.64 13.12 -4.69
C GLN A 269 -23.32 11.78 -4.97
N SER A 270 -23.67 11.52 -6.23
CA SER A 270 -24.14 10.23 -6.66
C SER A 270 -22.97 9.23 -6.79
N LEU A 271 -23.04 8.14 -6.05
CA LEU A 271 -22.05 7.05 -6.13
C LEU A 271 -22.53 5.98 -7.10
N GLY A 272 -21.66 5.50 -8.00
CA GLY A 272 -21.91 4.29 -8.78
C GLY A 272 -21.99 3.03 -7.90
N PHE A 273 -22.39 1.90 -8.47
CA PHE A 273 -22.60 0.64 -7.74
C PHE A 273 -21.44 0.23 -6.81
N ILE A 274 -20.21 0.28 -7.30
CA ILE A 274 -19.01 -0.02 -6.48
C ILE A 274 -18.85 1.00 -5.36
N GLY A 275 -19.03 2.29 -5.64
CA GLY A 275 -18.93 3.35 -4.65
C GLY A 275 -19.98 3.22 -3.55
N GLN A 276 -21.21 2.78 -3.87
CA GLN A 276 -22.25 2.51 -2.87
C GLN A 276 -21.88 1.33 -1.95
N SER A 277 -21.28 0.27 -2.49
CA SER A 277 -20.82 -0.88 -1.70
C SER A 277 -19.69 -0.48 -0.73
N ILE A 278 -18.70 0.29 -1.19
CA ILE A 278 -17.64 0.83 -0.34
C ILE A 278 -18.24 1.73 0.74
N ARG A 279 -19.20 2.57 0.37
CA ARG A 279 -19.87 3.47 1.33
C ARG A 279 -20.64 2.72 2.41
N ALA A 280 -21.32 1.62 2.04
CA ALA A 280 -22.01 0.77 3.01
C ALA A 280 -21.02 0.18 4.03
N SER A 281 -19.84 -0.27 3.57
CA SER A 281 -18.77 -0.73 4.45
C SER A 281 -18.24 0.39 5.36
N ASP A 282 -18.05 1.61 4.85
CA ASP A 282 -17.65 2.77 5.65
C ASP A 282 -18.65 3.07 6.77
N ILE A 283 -19.95 2.97 6.48
CA ILE A 283 -21.01 3.18 7.48
C ILE A 283 -20.97 2.10 8.56
N LEU A 284 -20.77 0.82 8.18
CA LEU A 284 -20.67 -0.28 9.14
C LEU A 284 -19.45 -0.13 10.04
N TRP A 285 -18.30 0.24 9.49
CA TRP A 285 -17.07 0.46 10.28
C TRP A 285 -17.22 1.65 11.24
N ASP A 286 -17.80 2.76 10.78
CA ASP A 286 -18.08 3.91 11.65
C ASP A 286 -19.03 3.52 12.79
N ARG A 287 -20.05 2.72 12.50
CA ARG A 287 -20.99 2.25 13.54
C ARG A 287 -20.32 1.31 14.55
N VAL A 288 -19.47 0.40 14.11
CA VAL A 288 -18.69 -0.46 15.00
C VAL A 288 -17.79 0.40 15.89
N TRP A 289 -17.07 1.36 15.30
CA TRP A 289 -16.21 2.27 16.05
C TRP A 289 -16.98 3.08 17.10
N GLN A 290 -18.17 3.63 16.76
CA GLN A 290 -19.02 4.35 17.70
C GLN A 290 -19.43 3.46 18.88
N LEU A 291 -19.86 2.22 18.62
CA LEU A 291 -20.28 1.27 19.65
C LEU A 291 -19.10 0.88 20.58
N GLU A 292 -17.92 0.66 20.03
CA GLU A 292 -16.73 0.37 20.84
C GLU A 292 -16.37 1.58 21.72
N ARG A 293 -16.37 2.76 21.16
CA ARG A 293 -16.09 4.01 21.90
C ARG A 293 -17.13 4.28 22.99
N GLU A 294 -18.41 4.04 22.71
CA GLU A 294 -19.48 4.16 23.71
C GLU A 294 -19.30 3.14 24.84
N ASN A 295 -19.00 1.88 24.49
CA ASN A 295 -18.85 0.79 25.45
C ASN A 295 -17.65 1.01 26.38
N PHE A 296 -16.47 1.27 25.82
CA PHE A 296 -15.23 1.41 26.62
C PHE A 296 -15.07 2.81 27.20
N GLY A 297 -15.64 3.86 26.58
CA GLY A 297 -15.59 5.23 27.10
C GLY A 297 -16.38 5.43 28.38
N GLN A 298 -17.31 4.53 28.70
CA GLN A 298 -18.06 4.52 29.98
C GLN A 298 -17.38 3.70 31.08
N GLN A 299 -16.35 2.91 30.74
CA GLN A 299 -15.62 2.11 31.70
C GLN A 299 -14.54 2.97 32.37
N SER A 300 -14.49 2.90 33.70
CA SER A 300 -13.43 3.54 34.47
C SER A 300 -12.08 2.89 34.10
N GLY A 301 -11.09 3.72 33.80
CA GLY A 301 -9.74 3.24 33.43
C GLY A 301 -9.38 3.44 31.95
N PHE A 302 -10.36 3.57 31.03
CA PHE A 302 -10.05 3.87 29.61
C PHE A 302 -10.00 5.38 29.37
N SER A 303 -8.96 5.83 28.68
CA SER A 303 -8.77 7.24 28.28
C SER A 303 -8.42 7.30 26.80
N PHE A 304 -9.25 8.02 26.03
CA PHE A 304 -9.11 8.09 24.57
C PHE A 304 -8.28 9.29 24.15
N LEU A 305 -7.35 9.09 23.22
CA LEU A 305 -6.51 10.09 22.55
C LEU A 305 -6.93 10.17 21.08
N PRO A 306 -8.08 10.81 20.74
CA PRO A 306 -8.59 10.76 19.39
C PRO A 306 -7.92 11.79 18.50
N ILE A 307 -7.58 11.43 17.26
CA ILE A 307 -7.05 12.35 16.25
C ILE A 307 -8.02 13.50 15.94
N THR A 308 -9.30 13.35 16.28
CA THR A 308 -10.34 14.38 16.12
C THR A 308 -10.35 15.42 17.21
N GLU A 309 -9.58 15.25 18.28
CA GLU A 309 -9.44 16.24 19.34
C GLU A 309 -8.75 17.50 18.81
N ILE A 310 -9.25 18.66 19.21
CA ILE A 310 -8.65 19.96 18.90
C ILE A 310 -8.09 20.57 20.17
N VAL A 311 -6.80 20.83 20.16
CA VAL A 311 -6.11 21.53 21.24
C VAL A 311 -6.14 23.03 20.95
N SER A 312 -6.76 23.80 21.82
CA SER A 312 -6.81 25.26 21.65
C SER A 312 -5.49 25.89 22.09
N ARG A 313 -5.15 27.05 21.51
CA ARG A 313 -3.96 27.82 21.95
C ARG A 313 -4.12 28.46 23.34
N GLU A 314 -5.32 28.46 23.87
CA GLU A 314 -5.60 28.89 25.25
C GLU A 314 -5.20 27.77 26.24
N GLU A 315 -5.37 26.50 25.83
CA GLU A 315 -4.97 25.33 26.60
C GLU A 315 -3.47 25.07 26.48
N ASP A 316 -2.93 25.15 25.26
CA ASP A 316 -1.49 25.03 24.97
C ASP A 316 -1.06 26.11 23.94
N PRO A 317 -0.30 27.13 24.36
CA PRO A 317 0.20 28.18 23.45
C PRO A 317 1.09 27.64 22.32
N THR A 318 1.67 26.45 22.46
CA THR A 318 2.51 25.80 21.45
C THR A 318 1.71 24.99 20.44
N ALA A 319 0.39 24.77 20.67
CA ALA A 319 -0.44 23.95 19.81
C ALA A 319 -0.55 24.51 18.39
N GLN A 320 -0.65 23.58 17.43
CA GLN A 320 -0.93 23.93 16.04
C GLN A 320 -2.28 24.70 15.95
N HIS A 321 -2.39 25.53 14.92
CA HIS A 321 -3.64 26.25 14.71
C HIS A 321 -4.82 25.27 14.49
N PRO A 322 -6.01 25.49 15.09
CA PRO A 322 -7.15 24.57 14.98
C PRO A 322 -7.55 24.18 13.54
N VAL A 323 -7.41 25.11 12.58
CA VAL A 323 -7.66 24.85 11.15
C VAL A 323 -6.66 23.82 10.59
N VAL A 324 -5.40 23.85 11.02
CA VAL A 324 -4.38 22.87 10.61
C VAL A 324 -4.68 21.51 11.24
N GLN A 325 -5.02 21.48 12.54
CA GLN A 325 -5.42 20.25 13.24
C GLN A 325 -6.63 19.58 12.57
N ALA A 326 -7.62 20.36 12.11
CA ALA A 326 -8.76 19.86 11.36
C ALA A 326 -8.37 19.22 10.01
N GLU A 327 -7.35 19.77 9.33
CA GLU A 327 -6.83 19.16 8.08
C GLU A 327 -6.02 17.89 8.37
N VAL A 328 -5.29 17.82 9.49
CA VAL A 328 -4.56 16.61 9.92
C VAL A 328 -5.50 15.41 10.05
N GLN A 329 -6.70 15.62 10.60
CA GLN A 329 -7.73 14.58 10.71
C GLN A 329 -8.19 14.04 9.34
N SER A 330 -8.09 14.88 8.30
CA SER A 330 -8.52 14.57 6.94
C SER A 330 -7.47 13.87 6.10
N ILE A 331 -6.22 13.74 6.59
CA ILE A 331 -5.13 13.05 5.90
C ILE A 331 -5.58 11.60 5.64
N ARG A 332 -5.24 11.09 4.47
CA ARG A 332 -5.62 9.76 4.02
C ARG A 332 -5.08 8.63 4.90
N THR A 333 -5.82 7.54 4.98
CA THR A 333 -5.42 6.30 5.66
C THR A 333 -4.84 5.31 4.65
N ASP A 334 -3.60 5.49 4.21
CA ASP A 334 -2.99 4.69 3.16
C ASP A 334 -1.54 4.31 3.51
N LEU A 335 -0.94 3.45 2.67
CA LEU A 335 0.46 3.06 2.74
C LEU A 335 1.28 3.68 1.58
N ASP A 336 0.80 4.77 0.98
CA ASP A 336 1.55 5.56 0.01
C ASP A 336 2.50 6.55 0.70
N ARG A 337 3.37 7.18 -0.10
CA ARG A 337 4.39 8.10 0.40
C ARG A 337 3.77 9.29 1.11
N PHE A 338 4.19 9.53 2.36
CA PHE A 338 3.90 10.74 3.13
C PHE A 338 5.03 11.75 2.98
N SER A 339 4.68 13.02 2.84
CA SER A 339 5.65 14.12 2.79
C SER A 339 6.13 14.50 4.18
N ASP A 340 7.29 15.17 4.28
CA ASP A 340 7.82 15.69 5.54
C ASP A 340 6.80 16.57 6.27
N TYR A 341 5.99 17.27 5.50
CA TYR A 341 4.94 18.14 6.01
C TYR A 341 3.82 17.36 6.71
N GLU A 342 3.36 16.26 6.10
CA GLU A 342 2.36 15.37 6.69
C GLU A 342 2.94 14.63 7.91
N VAL A 343 4.20 14.21 7.84
CA VAL A 343 4.92 13.56 8.95
C VAL A 343 4.94 14.49 10.16
N ASN A 344 5.47 15.71 10.00
CA ASN A 344 5.56 16.68 11.09
C ASN A 344 4.18 17.04 11.65
N ALA A 345 3.18 17.25 10.79
CA ALA A 345 1.83 17.63 11.23
C ALA A 345 1.17 16.53 12.07
N LEU A 346 1.28 15.26 11.66
CA LEU A 346 0.69 14.12 12.35
C LEU A 346 1.39 13.82 13.68
N VAL A 347 2.72 13.76 13.68
CA VAL A 347 3.51 13.52 14.90
C VAL A 347 3.24 14.60 15.93
N ARG A 348 3.25 15.87 15.51
CA ARG A 348 2.98 16.99 16.40
C ARG A 348 1.55 16.94 16.95
N HIS A 349 0.56 16.63 16.13
CA HIS A 349 -0.83 16.53 16.59
C HIS A 349 -1.01 15.41 17.61
N GLY A 350 -0.42 14.21 17.38
CA GLY A 350 -0.43 13.12 18.34
C GLY A 350 0.20 13.51 19.69
N TYR A 351 1.31 14.26 19.65
CA TYR A 351 1.96 14.79 20.83
C TYR A 351 1.05 15.76 21.61
N GLU A 352 0.47 16.76 20.92
CA GLU A 352 -0.36 17.81 21.52
C GLU A 352 -1.64 17.25 22.15
N VAL A 353 -2.32 16.33 21.46
CA VAL A 353 -3.53 15.66 21.99
C VAL A 353 -3.20 14.82 23.21
N THR A 354 -2.09 14.07 23.17
CA THR A 354 -1.67 13.25 24.32
C THR A 354 -1.36 14.12 25.53
N LYS A 355 -0.63 15.22 25.33
CA LYS A 355 -0.34 16.22 26.37
C LYS A 355 -1.61 16.72 27.04
N LYS A 356 -2.59 17.19 26.24
CA LYS A 356 -3.87 17.68 26.74
C LYS A 356 -4.56 16.62 27.61
N ILE A 357 -4.81 15.45 27.05
CA ILE A 357 -5.59 14.42 27.73
C ILE A 357 -4.86 13.86 28.97
N CYS A 358 -3.56 13.59 28.88
CA CYS A 358 -2.79 13.10 30.02
C CYS A 358 -2.76 14.10 31.20
N CYS A 359 -2.71 15.40 30.90
CA CYS A 359 -2.84 16.45 31.91
C CYS A 359 -4.25 16.51 32.51
N GLU A 360 -5.30 16.37 31.70
CA GLU A 360 -6.70 16.39 32.15
C GLU A 360 -7.02 15.22 33.09
N ILE A 361 -6.50 14.03 32.78
CA ILE A 361 -6.73 12.82 33.60
C ILE A 361 -5.74 12.70 34.77
N GLY A 362 -4.84 13.68 34.96
CA GLY A 362 -3.87 13.70 36.05
C GLY A 362 -2.76 12.63 35.95
N LEU A 363 -2.52 12.08 34.75
CA LEU A 363 -1.43 11.11 34.51
C LEU A 363 -0.07 11.81 34.48
N THR A 364 -0.04 13.05 33.99
CA THR A 364 1.17 13.88 33.94
C THR A 364 0.93 15.23 34.60
N SER A 365 1.98 15.85 35.17
CA SER A 365 1.87 17.16 35.80
C SER A 365 2.10 18.29 34.79
N LYS A 366 1.38 19.41 34.95
CA LYS A 366 1.52 20.60 34.09
C LYS A 366 2.92 21.25 34.12
N ASP A 367 3.69 21.02 35.17
CA ASP A 367 5.03 21.61 35.33
C ASP A 367 6.10 21.07 34.39
N LYS A 368 5.84 19.92 33.74
CA LYS A 368 6.71 19.38 32.68
C LYS A 368 6.42 19.95 31.29
N ASP A 369 5.54 20.96 31.22
CA ASP A 369 4.97 21.52 29.98
C ASP A 369 5.89 22.41 29.14
N SER A 370 7.17 22.58 29.52
CA SER A 370 8.10 23.48 28.80
C SER A 370 8.79 22.83 27.59
N VAL A 371 8.54 21.55 27.33
CA VAL A 371 9.19 20.87 26.20
C VAL A 371 8.42 21.18 24.92
N ALA A 372 9.10 21.80 23.96
CA ALA A 372 8.52 22.06 22.64
C ALA A 372 8.24 20.76 21.90
N PRO A 373 7.15 20.66 21.14
CA PRO A 373 6.86 19.50 20.32
C PRO A 373 8.02 19.19 19.35
N TRP A 374 8.38 17.92 19.25
CA TRP A 374 9.43 17.46 18.37
C TRP A 374 8.99 17.48 16.89
N ASN A 375 9.84 18.01 16.02
CA ASN A 375 9.66 17.98 14.57
C ASN A 375 10.69 17.01 13.98
N PRO A 376 10.27 15.80 13.56
CA PRO A 376 11.20 14.79 13.07
C PRO A 376 11.85 15.13 11.73
N CYS A 377 11.24 15.99 10.89
CA CYS A 377 11.78 16.39 9.59
C CYS A 377 12.17 17.88 9.61
N PRO A 378 13.43 18.22 9.96
CA PRO A 378 13.86 19.62 10.15
C PRO A 378 13.92 20.43 8.86
N GLU A 379 14.01 19.81 7.69
CA GLU A 379 14.14 20.50 6.39
C GLU A 379 12.87 21.24 5.95
N THR A 380 11.73 20.96 6.59
CA THR A 380 10.47 21.67 6.33
C THR A 380 10.32 22.99 7.06
N GLN A 381 11.41 23.55 7.59
CA GLN A 381 11.44 24.79 8.36
C GLN A 381 10.93 26.05 7.63
N HIS A 382 10.49 25.96 6.38
CA HIS A 382 9.79 27.07 5.73
C HIS A 382 8.38 27.36 6.30
N VAL A 383 7.91 26.53 7.21
CA VAL A 383 6.75 26.78 8.08
C VAL A 383 7.24 26.88 9.52
N GLN A 384 8.28 27.67 9.74
CA GLN A 384 8.67 28.04 11.09
C GLN A 384 7.55 28.84 11.73
N ILE A 385 6.86 28.20 12.64
CA ILE A 385 6.35 28.93 13.80
C ILE A 385 7.61 29.40 14.50
N SER A 386 7.98 30.66 14.31
CA SER A 386 9.15 31.21 14.98
C SER A 386 8.96 31.02 16.49
N THR A 387 9.85 30.23 17.09
CA THR A 387 9.95 30.05 18.54
C THR A 387 10.41 31.32 19.25
N ASP A 388 10.77 32.38 18.52
CA ASP A 388 11.07 33.68 19.07
C ASP A 388 9.77 34.41 19.43
N GLY A 389 9.56 34.58 20.75
CA GLY A 389 8.38 35.22 21.33
C GLY A 389 8.06 36.65 20.83
N GLN A 390 8.89 37.24 19.96
CA GLN A 390 8.64 38.54 19.33
C GLN A 390 7.91 38.47 17.97
N ASN A 391 7.88 37.32 17.29
CA ASN A 391 7.19 37.14 16.00
C ASN A 391 5.80 36.47 16.09
N LEU A 392 5.37 36.05 17.27
CA LEU A 392 4.03 35.51 17.53
C LEU A 392 2.88 36.46 17.07
N ALA A 393 3.15 37.74 16.93
CA ALA A 393 2.16 38.72 16.49
C ALA A 393 1.91 38.73 14.96
N SER A 394 2.90 38.35 14.14
CA SER A 394 2.76 38.33 12.68
C SER A 394 2.11 37.04 12.15
N GLU A 395 2.21 35.94 12.92
CA GLU A 395 1.58 34.66 12.59
C GLU A 395 0.09 34.56 13.00
N ARG A 396 -0.41 35.55 13.72
CA ARG A 396 -1.81 35.64 14.16
C ARG A 396 -2.80 35.94 13.02
N GLY A 397 -2.32 36.16 11.80
CA GLY A 397 -3.18 36.39 10.66
C GLY A 397 -3.85 35.11 10.17
N PRO A 398 -5.17 35.14 9.84
CA PRO A 398 -5.86 33.99 9.24
C PRO A 398 -5.24 33.52 7.92
N SER A 399 -4.39 34.33 7.27
CA SER A 399 -3.73 34.03 6.00
C SER A 399 -2.71 32.88 6.10
N ASN A 400 -1.89 32.81 7.16
CA ASN A 400 -0.82 31.80 7.26
C ASN A 400 -1.40 30.43 7.66
N ALA A 401 -2.38 30.40 8.60
CA ALA A 401 -3.08 29.16 8.94
C ALA A 401 -3.83 28.57 7.74
N THR A 402 -4.38 29.42 6.88
CA THR A 402 -5.07 29.02 5.65
C THR A 402 -4.08 28.47 4.62
N GLU A 403 -2.89 29.07 4.50
CA GLU A 403 -1.84 28.59 3.59
C GLU A 403 -1.29 27.23 4.05
N ASN A 404 -1.02 27.05 5.34
CA ASN A 404 -0.56 25.79 5.91
C ASN A 404 -1.61 24.67 5.73
N SER A 405 -2.89 24.96 6.01
CA SER A 405 -4.01 24.07 5.76
C SER A 405 -4.11 23.69 4.28
N ARG A 406 -3.95 24.67 3.38
CA ARG A 406 -3.97 24.44 1.93
C ARG A 406 -2.79 23.58 1.45
N GLN A 407 -1.59 23.82 1.97
CA GLN A 407 -0.41 23.02 1.63
C GLN A 407 -0.58 21.57 2.12
N LEU A 408 -1.10 21.37 3.32
CA LEU A 408 -1.38 20.04 3.87
C LEU A 408 -2.43 19.31 3.02
N ARG A 409 -3.51 20.00 2.65
CA ARG A 409 -4.56 19.47 1.75
C ARG A 409 -4.00 19.10 0.38
N ASN A 410 -3.16 19.95 -0.21
CA ASN A 410 -2.53 19.69 -1.51
C ASN A 410 -1.55 18.51 -1.45
N SER A 411 -0.80 18.40 -0.36
CA SER A 411 0.12 17.29 -0.11
C SER A 411 -0.63 15.96 0.04
N SER A 412 -1.76 15.98 0.74
CA SER A 412 -2.59 14.80 0.98
C SER A 412 -3.37 14.30 -0.25
N GLN A 413 -3.48 15.13 -1.32
CA GLN A 413 -4.16 14.73 -2.55
C GLN A 413 -3.32 13.76 -3.37
N ARG A 414 -3.89 12.60 -3.67
CA ARG A 414 -3.27 11.61 -4.55
C ARG A 414 -3.25 12.07 -5.98
N LYS A 415 -2.09 12.00 -6.61
CA LYS A 415 -1.95 12.18 -8.04
C LYS A 415 -1.98 10.79 -8.70
N VAL A 416 -3.00 10.51 -9.50
CA VAL A 416 -3.15 9.21 -10.19
C VAL A 416 -1.87 8.82 -10.96
N TRP A 417 -1.23 9.80 -11.58
CA TRP A 417 0.00 9.58 -12.34
C TRP A 417 1.19 9.14 -11.49
N SER A 418 1.29 9.57 -10.23
CA SER A 418 2.38 9.14 -9.32
C SER A 418 2.25 7.67 -8.90
N THR A 419 1.06 7.09 -9.04
CA THR A 419 0.85 5.66 -8.80
C THR A 419 1.47 4.81 -9.92
N LEU A 420 1.37 5.26 -11.17
CA LEU A 420 1.82 4.50 -12.35
C LEU A 420 3.29 4.81 -12.71
N PHE A 421 3.72 6.04 -12.51
CA PHE A 421 5.03 6.51 -12.96
C PHE A 421 5.83 7.06 -11.78
N ASP A 422 6.91 6.36 -11.46
CA ASP A 422 7.95 6.78 -10.54
C ASP A 422 9.29 6.40 -11.16
N PHE A 423 10.09 7.41 -11.53
CA PHE A 423 11.37 7.19 -12.22
C PHE A 423 12.44 6.52 -11.32
N GLN A 424 12.19 6.38 -10.03
CA GLN A 424 13.04 5.62 -9.12
C GLN A 424 12.65 4.13 -9.07
N ASP A 425 11.50 3.75 -9.67
CA ASP A 425 10.99 2.38 -9.65
C ASP A 425 10.98 1.75 -11.05
N TRP A 426 11.65 0.60 -11.21
CA TRP A 426 11.86 -0.07 -12.48
C TRP A 426 10.59 -0.41 -13.30
N PRO A 427 9.41 -0.75 -12.69
CA PRO A 427 8.20 -1.04 -13.47
C PRO A 427 7.75 0.15 -14.33
N THR A 428 8.07 1.38 -13.92
CA THR A 428 7.78 2.59 -14.68
C THR A 428 8.38 2.53 -16.08
N TYR A 429 9.62 2.08 -16.21
CA TYR A 429 10.28 1.97 -17.52
C TYR A 429 9.63 0.93 -18.42
N VAL A 430 9.14 -0.18 -17.85
CA VAL A 430 8.38 -1.19 -18.59
C VAL A 430 7.04 -0.63 -19.05
N PHE A 431 6.33 0.12 -18.20
CA PHE A 431 5.07 0.78 -18.59
C PHE A 431 5.28 1.83 -19.67
N ILE A 432 6.34 2.63 -19.59
CA ILE A 432 6.70 3.60 -20.63
C ILE A 432 6.97 2.87 -21.95
N ALA A 433 7.76 1.77 -21.92
CA ALA A 433 8.05 0.98 -23.11
C ALA A 433 6.78 0.36 -23.73
N ILE A 434 5.90 -0.22 -22.90
CA ILE A 434 4.62 -0.77 -23.37
C ILE A 434 3.72 0.33 -23.94
N THR A 435 3.64 1.48 -23.28
CA THR A 435 2.85 2.63 -23.73
C THR A 435 3.37 3.14 -25.06
N PHE A 436 4.69 3.28 -25.22
CA PHE A 436 5.33 3.67 -26.46
C PHE A 436 5.05 2.66 -27.58
N LEU A 437 5.20 1.36 -27.29
CA LEU A 437 4.89 0.31 -28.26
C LEU A 437 3.44 0.38 -28.74
N PHE A 438 2.50 0.59 -27.83
CA PHE A 438 1.07 0.59 -28.15
C PHE A 438 0.63 1.87 -28.86
N PHE A 439 1.05 3.04 -28.38
CA PHE A 439 0.56 4.33 -28.88
C PHE A 439 1.39 4.90 -30.02
N VAL A 440 2.64 4.49 -30.19
CA VAL A 440 3.53 4.98 -31.25
C VAL A 440 3.79 3.88 -32.27
N CYS A 441 4.36 2.76 -31.85
CA CYS A 441 4.72 1.69 -32.80
C CYS A 441 3.49 1.00 -33.39
N GLY A 442 2.43 0.78 -32.60
CA GLY A 442 1.20 0.17 -33.09
C GLY A 442 0.52 0.95 -34.21
N PRO A 443 0.22 2.25 -34.05
CA PRO A 443 -0.33 3.08 -35.12
C PRO A 443 0.59 3.19 -36.34
N LEU A 444 1.91 3.30 -36.12
CA LEU A 444 2.88 3.32 -37.24
C LEU A 444 2.87 2.00 -38.00
N TYR A 445 2.82 0.87 -37.30
CA TYR A 445 2.71 -0.45 -37.91
C TYR A 445 1.40 -0.63 -38.70
N VAL A 446 0.27 -0.20 -38.12
CA VAL A 446 -1.03 -0.21 -38.83
C VAL A 446 -1.00 0.72 -40.05
N TYR A 447 -0.37 1.90 -39.93
CA TYR A 447 -0.20 2.82 -41.06
C TYR A 447 0.64 2.18 -42.16
N GLN A 448 1.76 1.55 -41.82
CA GLN A 448 2.59 0.83 -42.79
C GLN A 448 1.81 -0.30 -43.47
N LEU A 449 1.10 -1.10 -42.70
CA LEU A 449 0.25 -2.17 -43.23
C LEU A 449 -0.78 -1.63 -44.22
N ARG A 450 -1.49 -0.54 -43.88
CA ARG A 450 -2.43 0.10 -44.80
C ARG A 450 -1.77 0.59 -46.08
N LYS A 451 -0.63 1.25 -45.97
CA LYS A 451 0.14 1.69 -47.13
C LYS A 451 0.56 0.52 -48.02
N HIS A 452 1.01 -0.59 -47.43
CA HIS A 452 1.34 -1.81 -48.16
C HIS A 452 0.08 -2.44 -48.83
N THR A 453 -1.03 -2.44 -48.15
CA THR A 453 -2.30 -2.96 -48.70
C THR A 453 -2.78 -2.10 -49.87
N GLU A 454 -2.74 -0.77 -49.76
CA GLU A 454 -3.09 0.15 -50.83
C GLU A 454 -2.18 -0.06 -52.06
N LEU A 455 -0.87 -0.22 -51.86
CA LEU A 455 0.10 -0.45 -52.92
C LEU A 455 -0.16 -1.77 -53.65
N LEU A 456 -0.48 -2.84 -52.91
CA LEU A 456 -0.85 -4.11 -53.49
C LEU A 456 -2.18 -4.06 -54.25
N THR A 457 -3.18 -3.37 -53.68
CA THR A 457 -4.45 -3.18 -54.35
C THR A 457 -4.24 -2.45 -55.68
N THR A 458 -3.42 -1.38 -55.69
CA THR A 458 -3.08 -0.64 -56.91
C THR A 458 -2.34 -1.53 -57.90
N MET A 459 -1.44 -2.39 -57.48
CA MET A 459 -0.72 -3.32 -58.36
C MET A 459 -1.68 -4.37 -58.96
N ILE A 460 -2.57 -4.93 -58.14
CA ILE A 460 -3.59 -5.90 -58.63
C ILE A 460 -4.52 -5.23 -59.63
N ASP A 461 -4.99 -4.02 -59.34
CA ASP A 461 -5.82 -3.25 -60.26
C ASP A 461 -5.11 -2.96 -61.57
N SER A 462 -3.81 -2.61 -61.50
CA SER A 462 -2.98 -2.38 -62.69
C SER A 462 -2.79 -3.65 -63.54
N ILE A 463 -2.60 -4.81 -62.88
CA ILE A 463 -2.54 -6.12 -63.52
C ILE A 463 -3.91 -6.45 -64.20
N ALA A 464 -4.99 -6.24 -63.47
CA ALA A 464 -6.35 -6.55 -63.92
C ALA A 464 -6.75 -5.67 -65.13
N LEU A 465 -6.30 -4.40 -65.14
CA LEU A 465 -6.50 -3.47 -66.24
C LEU A 465 -5.53 -3.71 -67.42
N GLY A 466 -4.57 -4.60 -67.28
CA GLY A 466 -3.58 -4.92 -68.31
C GLY A 466 -2.56 -3.82 -68.58
N ASP A 467 -2.12 -3.14 -67.51
CA ASP A 467 -1.14 -2.07 -67.59
C ASP A 467 0.14 -2.55 -68.30
N PRO A 468 0.57 -1.92 -69.42
CA PRO A 468 1.71 -2.37 -70.20
C PRO A 468 3.02 -2.42 -69.46
N ASP A 469 3.21 -1.56 -68.46
CA ASP A 469 4.46 -1.50 -67.71
C ASP A 469 4.61 -2.73 -66.78
N ILE A 470 3.52 -3.15 -66.16
CA ILE A 470 3.51 -4.36 -65.32
C ILE A 470 3.54 -5.64 -66.16
N ARG A 471 2.92 -5.62 -67.35
CA ARG A 471 3.06 -6.73 -68.31
C ARG A 471 4.49 -6.96 -68.73
N GLN A 472 5.23 -5.91 -69.02
CA GLN A 472 6.65 -6.05 -69.39
C GLN A 472 7.48 -6.67 -68.26
N ILE A 473 7.19 -6.32 -67.03
CA ILE A 473 7.85 -6.91 -65.85
C ILE A 473 7.54 -8.39 -65.73
N LEU A 474 6.27 -8.74 -65.87
CA LEU A 474 5.83 -10.11 -65.77
C LEU A 474 6.35 -10.96 -66.92
N ASP A 475 6.36 -10.45 -68.15
CA ASP A 475 6.95 -11.08 -69.33
C ASP A 475 8.49 -11.28 -69.15
N LEU A 476 9.18 -10.33 -68.51
CA LEU A 476 10.58 -10.44 -68.19
C LEU A 476 10.86 -11.52 -67.14
N VAL A 477 9.97 -11.63 -66.15
CA VAL A 477 10.02 -12.67 -65.11
C VAL A 477 9.69 -14.06 -65.67
N GLU A 478 8.72 -14.16 -66.60
CA GLU A 478 8.40 -15.41 -67.27
C GLU A 478 9.41 -15.83 -68.32
N GLY A 479 10.09 -14.87 -68.94
CA GLY A 479 11.10 -15.13 -69.94
C GLY A 479 12.49 -15.57 -69.39
N THR A 480 12.73 -15.40 -68.10
CA THR A 480 13.89 -15.98 -67.44
C THR A 480 13.63 -17.46 -67.14
N ALA A 481 14.39 -18.31 -67.80
CA ALA A 481 14.19 -19.77 -67.74
C ALA A 481 14.06 -20.32 -66.31
N ALA A 482 13.19 -21.25 -66.10
CA ALA A 482 12.79 -21.81 -64.78
C ALA A 482 13.99 -22.38 -63.94
N GLU A 483 15.16 -22.57 -64.55
CA GLU A 483 16.37 -23.07 -63.90
C GLU A 483 17.14 -21.98 -63.13
N ASP A 484 17.03 -20.69 -63.53
CA ASP A 484 17.76 -19.59 -62.89
C ASP A 484 17.03 -18.98 -61.69
N TRP A 485 15.78 -19.31 -61.50
CA TRP A 485 14.96 -18.78 -60.39
C TRP A 485 15.42 -19.16 -58.98
N GLN A 486 16.24 -20.20 -58.87
CA GLN A 486 16.74 -20.63 -57.57
C GLN A 486 17.87 -19.76 -57.02
N THR A 487 18.51 -18.96 -57.86
CA THR A 487 19.73 -18.23 -57.49
C THR A 487 19.65 -16.72 -57.64
N ALA A 488 18.69 -16.19 -58.42
CA ALA A 488 18.55 -14.75 -58.60
C ALA A 488 17.76 -14.09 -57.47
N SER A 489 18.39 -13.15 -56.75
CA SER A 489 17.68 -12.30 -55.82
C SER A 489 16.73 -11.33 -56.57
N LEU A 490 15.57 -11.04 -56.01
CA LEU A 490 14.63 -10.09 -56.62
C LEU A 490 15.26 -8.71 -56.84
N GLY A 491 16.30 -8.35 -56.06
CA GLY A 491 17.10 -7.13 -56.27
C GLY A 491 17.92 -7.14 -57.54
N GLU A 492 18.39 -8.31 -58.03
CA GLU A 492 19.09 -8.40 -59.33
C GLU A 492 18.14 -8.25 -60.52
N LEU A 493 16.91 -8.80 -60.38
CA LEU A 493 15.87 -8.65 -61.39
C LEU A 493 15.37 -7.18 -61.50
N THR A 494 15.23 -6.50 -60.36
CA THR A 494 14.80 -5.12 -60.30
C THR A 494 15.89 -4.13 -60.70
N GLY A 495 17.18 -4.47 -60.50
CA GLY A 495 18.33 -3.65 -60.91
C GLY A 495 18.54 -3.57 -62.43
N GLN A 496 17.93 -4.48 -63.21
CA GLN A 496 17.94 -4.43 -64.70
C GLN A 496 16.75 -3.70 -65.31
N ALA A 497 15.74 -3.47 -64.54
CA ALA A 497 14.51 -2.77 -64.95
C ALA A 497 14.59 -1.30 -64.52
N THR A 498 14.15 -0.44 -65.37
CA THR A 498 14.19 1.01 -65.29
C THR A 498 13.71 1.61 -63.94
N PRO A 499 14.03 2.90 -63.63
CA PRO A 499 13.67 3.54 -62.35
C PRO A 499 12.16 3.59 -62.00
N GLN A 500 11.30 3.11 -62.86
CA GLN A 500 9.85 3.03 -62.64
C GLN A 500 9.39 1.86 -61.78
N LEU A 501 10.35 1.06 -61.27
CA LEU A 501 10.09 -0.19 -60.51
C LEU A 501 10.22 -0.03 -58.98
N GLU A 502 10.14 1.17 -58.42
CA GLU A 502 10.17 1.38 -56.97
C GLU A 502 9.13 0.49 -56.21
N GLY A 503 7.98 0.24 -56.83
CA GLY A 503 6.95 -0.62 -56.25
C GLY A 503 7.33 -2.08 -56.09
N VAL A 504 8.16 -2.62 -57.02
CA VAL A 504 8.64 -4.01 -56.99
C VAL A 504 9.75 -4.21 -55.98
N GLU A 505 10.60 -3.20 -55.83
CA GLU A 505 11.66 -3.19 -54.82
C GLU A 505 11.06 -3.19 -53.39
N ILE A 506 9.97 -2.44 -53.16
CA ILE A 506 9.25 -2.43 -51.88
C ILE A 506 8.66 -3.80 -51.56
N LEU A 507 8.11 -4.51 -52.58
CA LEU A 507 7.60 -5.88 -52.38
C LEU A 507 8.69 -6.90 -52.08
N SER A 508 9.90 -6.72 -52.67
CA SER A 508 11.03 -7.60 -52.41
C SER A 508 11.53 -7.52 -50.96
N GLN A 509 11.35 -6.36 -50.34
CA GLN A 509 11.71 -6.12 -48.92
C GLN A 509 10.65 -6.56 -47.95
N SER A 510 9.38 -6.62 -48.35
CA SER A 510 8.27 -7.02 -47.50
C SER A 510 8.02 -8.52 -47.56
N ARG A 511 8.64 -9.29 -46.68
CA ARG A 511 8.42 -10.75 -46.51
C ARG A 511 7.01 -11.13 -46.02
N ILE A 512 6.03 -10.25 -46.10
CA ILE A 512 4.75 -10.37 -45.35
C ILE A 512 3.57 -10.80 -46.24
N PHE A 513 3.73 -10.86 -47.56
CA PHE A 513 2.60 -11.12 -48.46
C PHE A 513 2.54 -12.59 -48.90
N ASP A 514 1.52 -13.30 -48.41
CA ASP A 514 1.15 -14.63 -48.88
C ASP A 514 0.01 -14.52 -49.91
N LEU A 515 0.38 -14.42 -51.17
CA LEU A 515 -0.60 -14.36 -52.29
C LEU A 515 -1.52 -15.59 -52.38
N ARG A 516 -1.18 -16.68 -51.66
CA ARG A 516 -2.05 -17.88 -51.57
C ARG A 516 -3.39 -17.62 -50.89
N LYS A 517 -3.53 -16.48 -50.19
CA LYS A 517 -4.79 -16.03 -49.60
C LYS A 517 -5.68 -15.27 -50.60
N PHE A 518 -5.16 -14.92 -51.76
CA PHE A 518 -5.91 -14.23 -52.78
C PHE A 518 -6.81 -15.22 -53.52
N ASN A 519 -8.09 -14.87 -53.72
CA ASN A 519 -9.00 -15.72 -54.49
C ASN A 519 -8.78 -15.52 -55.99
N PRO A 520 -8.05 -16.42 -56.68
CA PRO A 520 -7.74 -16.25 -58.11
C PRO A 520 -8.99 -16.34 -59.01
N ASP A 521 -10.12 -16.84 -58.49
CA ASP A 521 -11.36 -16.96 -59.25
C ASP A 521 -12.09 -15.62 -59.44
N ALA A 522 -11.64 -14.56 -58.77
CA ALA A 522 -12.12 -13.19 -58.97
C ALA A 522 -11.47 -12.46 -60.17
N LEU A 523 -10.43 -13.04 -60.78
CA LEU A 523 -9.67 -12.45 -61.88
C LEU A 523 -10.07 -13.11 -63.20
N ASP A 524 -9.97 -12.32 -64.28
CA ASP A 524 -10.11 -12.90 -65.62
C ASP A 524 -8.93 -13.85 -65.94
N GLU A 525 -9.07 -14.60 -67.03
CA GLU A 525 -8.14 -15.66 -67.41
C GLU A 525 -6.72 -15.16 -67.70
N ALA A 526 -6.59 -13.92 -68.20
CA ALA A 526 -5.28 -13.27 -68.44
C ALA A 526 -4.62 -12.84 -67.13
N SER A 527 -5.37 -12.25 -66.23
CA SER A 527 -4.88 -11.79 -64.92
C SER A 527 -4.49 -12.94 -63.98
N ARG A 528 -5.10 -14.15 -64.13
CA ARG A 528 -4.71 -15.34 -63.38
C ARG A 528 -3.29 -15.81 -63.65
N GLY A 529 -2.83 -15.70 -64.90
CA GLY A 529 -1.44 -16.00 -65.27
C GLY A 529 -0.42 -15.11 -64.55
N TYR A 530 -0.75 -13.84 -64.45
CA TYR A 530 0.11 -12.87 -63.78
C TYR A 530 0.19 -13.10 -62.26
N VAL A 531 -0.93 -13.39 -61.60
CA VAL A 531 -0.95 -13.74 -60.15
C VAL A 531 -0.13 -14.97 -59.86
N THR A 532 -0.15 -15.98 -60.76
CA THR A 532 0.63 -17.21 -60.59
C THR A 532 2.14 -16.94 -60.74
N ALA A 533 2.53 -16.03 -61.64
CA ALA A 533 3.92 -15.59 -61.78
C ALA A 533 4.41 -14.85 -60.53
N TRP A 534 3.59 -13.95 -60.00
CA TRP A 534 3.88 -13.26 -58.72
C TRP A 534 3.98 -14.18 -57.51
N ASP A 535 3.15 -15.21 -57.43
CA ASP A 535 3.22 -16.21 -56.35
C ASP A 535 4.58 -16.95 -56.35
N ARG A 536 5.16 -17.20 -57.52
CA ARG A 536 6.51 -17.76 -57.64
C ARG A 536 7.62 -16.81 -57.20
N ILE A 537 7.43 -15.50 -57.34
CA ILE A 537 8.42 -14.48 -56.94
C ILE A 537 8.37 -14.21 -55.44
N VAL A 538 7.20 -14.20 -54.84
CA VAL A 538 6.99 -13.76 -53.45
C VAL A 538 7.06 -14.93 -52.43
N VAL A 539 6.80 -16.16 -52.84
CA VAL A 539 6.73 -17.32 -51.94
C VAL A 539 8.10 -18.03 -51.78
N ARG A 540 9.14 -17.55 -52.45
CA ARG A 540 10.53 -17.96 -52.23
C ARG A 540 11.35 -16.87 -51.59
#